data_df7cd639c445687b60350db169babf61
#
_entry.id   df7cd639c445687b60350db169babf61
#
_cell.length_a   1.000
_cell.length_b   1.000
_cell.length_c   1.000
_cell.angle_alpha   90.00
_cell.angle_beta   90.00
_cell.angle_gamma   90.00
#
_symmetry.space_group_name_H-M   'P 1'
#
loop_
_entity.id
_entity.type
_entity.pdbx_description
1 polymer ?
#
loop_
_entity_poly.entity_id
_entity_poly.type
_entity_poly.pdbx_seq_one_letter_code
_entity_poly.pdbx_strand_id
1 'polypeptide(L)'
;MLIDAGTGTLFGSAAGKLIRHLEASGYRADQIDAVILTHIHADHSGGLTVDGEPQFPNANIHVADREYRFWIDREGLASLTAEVKKDLQRAHDALAPYIAADKVKRFADNADPLPNFGSILRPGHTPGHSSIVLKTGDGQRLVFWGDVIHGDYVQFDEPDVFVTFDVDGKAVAATRATALAEAADGRYLVAGAHLPFPGIGHVARDSTLYRFVPWNYVE
;
A
#
# COMPACT_ATOMS: atom_id res chain seq x y z
N MET A 1 3.74 11.70 -9.13
CA MET A 1 3.97 10.67 -8.09
C MET A 1 2.72 9.83 -7.89
N LEU A 2 2.87 8.56 -7.49
CA LEU A 2 1.81 7.62 -7.13
C LEU A 2 2.06 7.01 -5.74
N ILE A 3 1.00 6.55 -5.09
CA ILE A 3 1.05 5.63 -3.96
C ILE A 3 0.52 4.28 -4.46
N ASP A 4 1.36 3.27 -4.41
CA ASP A 4 1.18 1.95 -5.02
C ASP A 4 0.96 1.99 -6.54
N ALA A 5 1.11 0.85 -7.19
CA ALA A 5 1.04 0.71 -8.65
C ALA A 5 -0.08 -0.24 -9.12
N GLY A 6 -0.84 -0.81 -8.18
CA GLY A 6 -1.89 -1.78 -8.50
C GLY A 6 -1.35 -3.11 -9.02
N THR A 7 -2.25 -3.89 -9.62
CA THR A 7 -2.02 -5.30 -9.97
C THR A 7 -1.29 -5.53 -11.30
N GLY A 8 -1.18 -4.51 -12.15
CA GLY A 8 -0.79 -4.75 -13.55
C GLY A 8 -1.70 -5.81 -14.21
N THR A 9 -1.11 -6.77 -14.88
CA THR A 9 -1.82 -7.85 -15.58
C THR A 9 -2.06 -9.12 -14.73
N LEU A 10 -1.58 -9.15 -13.48
CA LEU A 10 -1.49 -10.37 -12.66
C LEU A 10 -2.85 -10.97 -12.27
N PHE A 11 -3.92 -10.18 -12.18
CA PHE A 11 -5.25 -10.61 -11.73
C PHE A 11 -6.32 -10.53 -12.85
N GLY A 12 -5.88 -10.62 -14.10
CA GLY A 12 -6.77 -10.67 -15.26
C GLY A 12 -7.36 -9.32 -15.66
N SER A 13 -8.27 -9.33 -16.63
CA SER A 13 -8.78 -8.12 -17.29
C SER A 13 -9.71 -7.24 -16.45
N ALA A 14 -10.23 -7.77 -15.34
CA ALA A 14 -11.08 -7.00 -14.42
C ALA A 14 -10.26 -6.00 -13.58
N ALA A 15 -8.98 -6.26 -13.38
CA ALA A 15 -8.03 -5.45 -12.61
C ALA A 15 -7.04 -4.71 -13.54
N GLY A 16 -5.97 -4.13 -12.98
CA GLY A 16 -4.85 -3.54 -13.74
C GLY A 16 -5.20 -2.33 -14.60
N LYS A 17 -6.13 -1.49 -14.15
CA LYS A 17 -6.64 -0.36 -14.94
C LYS A 17 -5.92 0.97 -14.64
N LEU A 18 -4.87 0.96 -13.81
CA LEU A 18 -4.21 2.17 -13.32
C LEU A 18 -3.73 3.06 -14.48
N ILE A 19 -2.96 2.51 -15.42
CA ILE A 19 -2.42 3.29 -16.56
C ILE A 19 -3.54 3.94 -17.35
N ARG A 20 -4.59 3.19 -17.69
CA ARG A 20 -5.74 3.71 -18.43
C ARG A 20 -6.46 4.83 -17.68
N HIS A 21 -6.61 4.71 -16.35
CA HIS A 21 -7.25 5.74 -15.52
C HIS A 21 -6.34 6.95 -15.34
N LEU A 22 -5.03 6.76 -15.25
CA LEU A 22 -4.04 7.83 -15.23
C LEU A 22 -4.12 8.67 -16.51
N GLU A 23 -4.15 8.01 -17.67
CA GLU A 23 -4.30 8.65 -18.98
C GLU A 23 -5.64 9.38 -19.13
N ALA A 24 -6.73 8.77 -18.69
CA ALA A 24 -8.04 9.41 -18.67
C ALA A 24 -8.09 10.65 -17.76
N SER A 25 -7.22 10.74 -16.76
CA SER A 25 -7.04 11.90 -15.88
C SER A 25 -6.07 12.94 -16.46
N GLY A 26 -5.57 12.76 -17.69
CA GLY A 26 -4.69 13.69 -18.38
C GLY A 26 -3.20 13.53 -18.05
N TYR A 27 -2.80 12.45 -17.40
CA TYR A 27 -1.40 12.16 -17.08
C TYR A 27 -0.90 10.93 -17.83
N ARG A 28 0.38 10.89 -18.14
CA ARG A 28 1.05 9.73 -18.73
C ARG A 28 1.96 9.07 -17.72
N ALA A 29 2.20 7.77 -17.88
CA ALA A 29 3.08 7.00 -17.01
C ALA A 29 4.53 7.53 -16.98
N ASP A 30 5.03 8.07 -18.10
CA ASP A 30 6.36 8.69 -18.19
C ASP A 30 6.50 10.03 -17.45
N GLN A 31 5.39 10.62 -17.00
CA GLN A 31 5.37 11.82 -16.17
C GLN A 31 5.42 11.51 -14.66
N ILE A 32 5.35 10.23 -14.29
CA ILE A 32 5.49 9.79 -12.91
C ILE A 32 6.98 9.67 -12.58
N ASP A 33 7.43 10.45 -11.64
CA ASP A 33 8.82 10.55 -11.18
C ASP A 33 9.10 9.79 -9.87
N ALA A 34 8.04 9.42 -9.15
CA ALA A 34 8.14 8.62 -7.93
C ALA A 34 6.91 7.74 -7.74
N VAL A 35 7.13 6.50 -7.26
CA VAL A 35 6.10 5.62 -6.71
C VAL A 35 6.51 5.27 -5.29
N ILE A 36 5.63 5.49 -4.30
CA ILE A 36 5.86 5.05 -2.93
C ILE A 36 5.00 3.81 -2.69
N LEU A 37 5.63 2.69 -2.35
CA LEU A 37 4.91 1.46 -2.01
C LEU A 37 4.56 1.44 -0.52
N THR A 38 3.31 1.10 -0.22
CA THR A 38 2.88 0.78 1.14
C THR A 38 3.50 -0.55 1.58
N HIS A 39 3.53 -1.52 0.66
CA HIS A 39 4.18 -2.83 0.79
C HIS A 39 4.32 -3.50 -0.60
N ILE A 40 4.92 -4.73 -0.66
CA ILE A 40 5.27 -5.36 -1.94
C ILE A 40 4.32 -6.53 -2.31
N HIS A 41 3.08 -6.57 -1.85
CA HIS A 41 2.13 -7.55 -2.42
C HIS A 41 1.79 -7.22 -3.87
N ALA A 42 1.37 -8.25 -4.60
CA ALA A 42 1.21 -8.21 -6.05
C ALA A 42 0.13 -7.22 -6.53
N ASP A 43 -0.86 -6.92 -5.71
CA ASP A 43 -1.92 -5.94 -6.00
C ASP A 43 -1.51 -4.49 -5.72
N HIS A 44 -0.35 -4.27 -5.09
CA HIS A 44 0.25 -2.95 -4.84
C HIS A 44 1.47 -2.69 -5.72
N SER A 45 2.25 -3.72 -6.02
CA SER A 45 3.51 -3.60 -6.78
C SER A 45 3.44 -4.16 -8.20
N GLY A 46 2.49 -5.04 -8.51
CA GLY A 46 2.44 -5.77 -9.79
C GLY A 46 2.31 -4.88 -11.03
N GLY A 47 1.77 -3.67 -10.87
CA GLY A 47 1.68 -2.69 -11.96
C GLY A 47 2.97 -1.92 -12.23
N LEU A 48 4.02 -2.13 -11.45
CA LEU A 48 5.33 -1.51 -11.72
C LEU A 48 5.97 -2.06 -13.00
N THR A 49 5.81 -3.36 -13.24
CA THR A 49 6.45 -4.07 -14.34
C THR A 49 5.45 -4.99 -15.02
N VAL A 50 5.34 -4.90 -16.34
CA VAL A 50 4.49 -5.79 -17.16
C VAL A 50 5.37 -6.38 -18.26
N ASP A 51 5.36 -7.70 -18.40
CA ASP A 51 6.16 -8.44 -19.40
C ASP A 51 7.67 -8.10 -19.34
N GLY A 52 8.18 -7.83 -18.13
CA GLY A 52 9.58 -7.45 -17.88
C GLY A 52 9.91 -5.97 -18.14
N GLU A 53 8.95 -5.18 -18.60
CA GLU A 53 9.15 -3.76 -18.93
C GLU A 53 8.61 -2.83 -17.83
N PRO A 54 9.40 -1.82 -17.40
CA PRO A 54 8.96 -0.88 -16.38
C PRO A 54 7.84 0.03 -16.92
N GLN A 55 6.72 0.06 -16.22
CA GLN A 55 5.56 0.86 -16.60
C GLN A 55 5.72 2.36 -16.26
N PHE A 56 6.57 2.69 -15.30
CA PHE A 56 6.90 4.07 -14.90
C PHE A 56 8.41 4.33 -15.12
N PRO A 57 8.86 4.50 -16.37
CA PRO A 57 10.29 4.46 -16.72
C PRO A 57 11.12 5.58 -16.06
N ASN A 58 10.48 6.69 -15.69
CA ASN A 58 11.16 7.83 -15.05
C ASN A 58 11.10 7.81 -13.52
N ALA A 59 10.29 6.91 -12.94
CA ALA A 59 10.07 6.89 -11.50
C ALA A 59 11.22 6.26 -10.71
N ASN A 60 11.48 6.82 -9.52
CA ASN A 60 12.11 6.08 -8.42
C ASN A 60 11.03 5.37 -7.60
N ILE A 61 11.32 4.15 -7.17
CA ILE A 61 10.44 3.35 -6.33
C ILE A 61 10.89 3.46 -4.89
N HIS A 62 10.06 4.07 -4.06
CA HIS A 62 10.33 4.23 -2.63
C HIS A 62 9.64 3.11 -1.85
N VAL A 63 10.38 2.40 -1.01
CA VAL A 63 9.88 1.26 -0.23
C VAL A 63 10.55 1.21 1.14
N ALA A 64 9.82 0.79 2.16
CA ALA A 64 10.38 0.60 3.49
C ALA A 64 11.53 -0.44 3.46
N ASP A 65 12.65 -0.15 4.12
CA ASP A 65 13.82 -1.02 4.16
C ASP A 65 13.47 -2.42 4.70
N ARG A 66 12.61 -2.47 5.72
CA ARG A 66 12.11 -3.72 6.30
C ARG A 66 11.30 -4.55 5.31
N GLU A 67 10.49 -3.90 4.49
CA GLU A 67 9.69 -4.53 3.45
C GLU A 67 10.58 -5.09 2.33
N TYR A 68 11.52 -4.28 1.86
CA TYR A 68 12.49 -4.69 0.86
C TYR A 68 13.31 -5.91 1.32
N ARG A 69 13.82 -5.91 2.55
CA ARG A 69 14.56 -7.04 3.11
C ARG A 69 13.71 -8.31 3.19
N PHE A 70 12.45 -8.17 3.55
CA PHE A 70 11.57 -9.34 3.67
C PHE A 70 11.28 -9.99 2.32
N TRP A 71 11.06 -9.21 1.27
CA TRP A 71 10.67 -9.73 -0.04
C TRP A 71 11.83 -9.95 -0.99
N ILE A 72 12.85 -9.10 -0.98
CA ILE A 72 13.92 -9.09 -1.98
C ILE A 72 15.22 -9.67 -1.44
N ASP A 73 15.67 -9.28 -0.24
CA ASP A 73 16.93 -9.74 0.36
C ASP A 73 16.76 -11.02 1.20
N ARG A 74 15.60 -11.68 1.13
CA ARG A 74 15.29 -12.83 1.99
C ARG A 74 16.16 -14.04 1.68
N GLU A 75 16.81 -14.56 2.70
CA GLU A 75 17.54 -15.82 2.67
C GLU A 75 16.65 -17.01 3.05
N GLY A 76 17.13 -18.24 2.82
CA GLY A 76 16.46 -19.45 3.29
C GLY A 76 15.24 -19.88 2.49
N LEU A 77 15.16 -19.55 1.21
CA LEU A 77 14.02 -19.83 0.33
C LEU A 77 13.64 -21.32 0.21
N ALA A 78 14.60 -22.24 0.48
CA ALA A 78 14.36 -23.67 0.30
C ALA A 78 13.24 -24.24 1.18
N SER A 79 13.06 -23.70 2.40
CA SER A 79 12.08 -24.16 3.40
C SER A 79 10.69 -23.56 3.22
N LEU A 80 10.49 -22.66 2.27
CA LEU A 80 9.21 -21.96 2.07
C LEU A 80 8.21 -22.82 1.26
N THR A 81 6.93 -22.60 1.49
CA THR A 81 5.85 -23.19 0.68
C THR A 81 5.91 -22.70 -0.76
N ALA A 82 5.29 -23.44 -1.68
CA ALA A 82 5.24 -23.05 -3.10
C ALA A 82 4.50 -21.70 -3.29
N GLU A 83 3.49 -21.43 -2.46
CA GLU A 83 2.71 -20.20 -2.50
C GLU A 83 3.57 -18.99 -2.11
N VAL A 84 4.26 -19.06 -0.98
CA VAL A 84 5.18 -17.99 -0.55
C VAL A 84 6.29 -17.76 -1.58
N LYS A 85 6.83 -18.82 -2.18
CA LYS A 85 7.83 -18.69 -3.27
C LYS A 85 7.27 -17.96 -4.48
N LYS A 86 6.01 -18.20 -4.83
CA LYS A 86 5.33 -17.51 -5.93
C LYS A 86 5.17 -16.01 -5.64
N ASP A 87 4.82 -15.64 -4.42
CA ASP A 87 4.68 -14.24 -4.04
C ASP A 87 6.02 -13.51 -3.99
N LEU A 88 7.08 -14.19 -3.50
CA LEU A 88 8.44 -13.68 -3.58
C LEU A 88 8.88 -13.45 -5.04
N GLN A 89 8.57 -14.41 -5.95
CA GLN A 89 8.89 -14.25 -7.36
C GLN A 89 8.17 -13.05 -7.97
N ARG A 90 6.87 -12.85 -7.67
CA ARG A 90 6.12 -11.68 -8.12
C ARG A 90 6.71 -10.37 -7.62
N ALA A 91 7.16 -10.34 -6.35
CA ALA A 91 7.83 -9.17 -5.78
C ALA A 91 9.14 -8.86 -6.51
N HIS A 92 9.95 -9.89 -6.80
CA HIS A 92 11.18 -9.75 -7.58
C HIS A 92 10.89 -9.27 -9.01
N ASP A 93 9.93 -9.89 -9.71
CA ASP A 93 9.57 -9.51 -11.08
C ASP A 93 9.09 -8.06 -11.16
N ALA A 94 8.31 -7.61 -10.17
CA ALA A 94 7.82 -6.23 -10.11
C ALA A 94 8.94 -5.20 -9.95
N LEU A 95 9.98 -5.52 -9.20
CA LEU A 95 11.07 -4.58 -8.86
C LEU A 95 12.32 -4.74 -9.72
N ALA A 96 12.48 -5.88 -10.42
CA ALA A 96 13.70 -6.21 -11.14
C ALA A 96 14.25 -5.10 -12.08
N PRO A 97 13.47 -4.50 -12.99
CA PRO A 97 13.99 -3.47 -13.87
C PRO A 97 14.39 -2.19 -13.11
N TYR A 98 13.73 -1.88 -12.01
CA TYR A 98 14.06 -0.72 -11.18
C TYR A 98 15.30 -0.98 -10.32
N ILE A 99 15.50 -2.21 -9.83
CA ILE A 99 16.74 -2.62 -9.14
C ILE A 99 17.91 -2.53 -10.11
N ALA A 100 17.77 -3.09 -11.31
CA ALA A 100 18.82 -3.06 -12.33
C ALA A 100 19.21 -1.62 -12.76
N ALA A 101 18.27 -0.68 -12.70
CA ALA A 101 18.48 0.74 -13.01
C ALA A 101 18.89 1.60 -11.81
N ASP A 102 19.14 1.04 -10.62
CA ASP A 102 19.39 1.76 -9.35
C ASP A 102 18.29 2.76 -8.97
N LYS A 103 17.04 2.45 -9.30
CA LYS A 103 15.87 3.30 -9.06
C LYS A 103 15.07 2.93 -7.83
N VAL A 104 15.48 1.93 -7.05
CA VAL A 104 14.83 1.59 -5.79
C VAL A 104 15.48 2.39 -4.64
N LYS A 105 14.66 3.16 -3.93
CA LYS A 105 15.08 4.00 -2.79
C LYS A 105 14.43 3.48 -1.52
N ARG A 106 15.26 3.03 -0.59
CA ARG A 106 14.80 2.42 0.67
C ARG A 106 14.71 3.49 1.75
N PHE A 107 13.63 3.50 2.54
CA PHE A 107 13.47 4.41 3.67
C PHE A 107 13.36 3.64 4.99
N ALA A 108 13.80 4.26 6.08
CA ALA A 108 13.73 3.67 7.42
C ALA A 108 12.29 3.71 7.98
N ASP A 109 12.02 2.88 8.99
CA ASP A 109 10.73 2.86 9.70
C ASP A 109 10.36 4.27 10.19
N ASN A 110 9.13 4.71 9.92
CA ASN A 110 8.59 6.02 10.29
C ASN A 110 9.36 7.24 9.73
N ALA A 111 10.15 7.05 8.69
CA ALA A 111 10.85 8.14 8.01
C ALA A 111 9.98 8.78 6.92
N ASP A 112 10.41 9.94 6.45
CA ASP A 112 9.79 10.65 5.33
C ASP A 112 10.43 10.16 4.00
N PRO A 113 9.72 9.35 3.17
CA PRO A 113 10.26 8.86 1.90
C PRO A 113 10.50 9.98 0.88
N LEU A 114 9.73 11.05 0.95
CA LEU A 114 9.81 12.23 0.09
C LEU A 114 9.37 13.48 0.86
N PRO A 115 9.74 14.69 0.40
CA PRO A 115 9.21 15.94 0.95
C PRO A 115 7.67 15.94 0.96
N ASN A 116 7.07 16.33 2.07
CA ASN A 116 5.63 16.33 2.36
C ASN A 116 4.99 14.93 2.50
N PHE A 117 5.76 13.86 2.39
CA PHE A 117 5.28 12.49 2.59
C PHE A 117 6.01 11.86 3.76
N GLY A 118 5.25 11.48 4.80
CA GLY A 118 5.74 10.66 5.91
C GLY A 118 5.37 9.20 5.73
N SER A 119 5.94 8.33 6.56
CA SER A 119 5.50 6.95 6.71
C SER A 119 5.21 6.63 8.16
N ILE A 120 4.29 5.69 8.39
CA ILE A 120 4.00 5.10 9.69
C ILE A 120 4.11 3.59 9.53
N LEU A 121 5.05 2.97 10.22
CA LEU A 121 5.18 1.50 10.20
C LEU A 121 3.91 0.85 10.78
N ARG A 122 3.31 -0.04 10.02
CA ARG A 122 2.08 -0.78 10.33
C ARG A 122 2.29 -2.29 10.14
N PRO A 123 3.11 -2.93 10.97
CA PRO A 123 3.51 -4.33 10.76
C PRO A 123 2.36 -5.28 11.01
N GLY A 124 2.44 -6.46 10.38
CA GLY A 124 1.51 -7.58 10.57
C GLY A 124 0.98 -8.12 9.25
N HIS A 125 0.39 -7.29 8.41
CA HIS A 125 0.05 -7.67 7.04
C HIS A 125 1.30 -8.12 6.28
N THR A 126 2.30 -7.26 6.23
CA THR A 126 3.69 -7.65 6.01
C THR A 126 4.58 -7.05 7.12
N PRO A 127 5.82 -7.52 7.31
CA PRO A 127 6.69 -6.98 8.35
C PRO A 127 7.06 -5.51 8.18
N GLY A 128 7.13 -5.03 6.94
CA GLY A 128 7.49 -3.65 6.61
C GLY A 128 6.31 -2.82 6.06
N HIS A 129 5.08 -3.37 6.10
CA HIS A 129 3.90 -2.62 5.69
C HIS A 129 3.85 -1.25 6.37
N SER A 130 3.62 -0.20 5.59
CA SER A 130 3.65 1.18 6.06
C SER A 130 2.49 1.98 5.48
N SER A 131 1.78 2.70 6.32
CA SER A 131 0.87 3.74 5.84
C SER A 131 1.68 4.96 5.41
N ILE A 132 1.27 5.59 4.31
CA ILE A 132 1.93 6.79 3.78
C ILE A 132 1.09 8.02 4.13
N VAL A 133 1.72 9.05 4.64
CA VAL A 133 1.07 10.27 5.13
C VAL A 133 1.38 11.42 4.19
N LEU A 134 0.39 11.93 3.48
CA LEU A 134 0.51 13.21 2.80
C LEU A 134 0.24 14.34 3.81
N LYS A 135 1.24 15.20 4.02
CA LYS A 135 1.18 16.37 4.89
C LYS A 135 0.79 17.59 4.05
N THR A 136 -0.33 18.23 4.36
CA THR A 136 -0.76 19.45 3.67
C THR A 136 -0.23 20.69 4.39
N GLY A 137 -0.10 21.80 3.66
CA GLY A 137 0.47 23.05 4.21
C GLY A 137 -0.38 23.72 5.30
N ASP A 138 -1.65 23.34 5.45
CA ASP A 138 -2.59 23.85 6.47
C ASP A 138 -2.63 22.96 7.73
N GLY A 139 -1.73 21.98 7.84
CA GLY A 139 -1.63 21.06 8.97
C GLY A 139 -2.60 19.87 8.90
N GLN A 140 -3.40 19.75 7.85
CA GLN A 140 -4.22 18.56 7.61
C GLN A 140 -3.35 17.43 7.04
N ARG A 141 -3.88 16.22 7.05
CA ARG A 141 -3.21 15.05 6.47
C ARG A 141 -4.21 14.09 5.85
N LEU A 142 -3.77 13.45 4.77
CA LEU A 142 -4.39 12.26 4.20
C LEU A 142 -3.46 11.09 4.46
N VAL A 143 -3.98 10.01 5.02
CA VAL A 143 -3.21 8.80 5.32
C VAL A 143 -3.65 7.68 4.39
N PHE A 144 -2.75 7.27 3.50
CA PHE A 144 -2.93 6.08 2.68
C PHE A 144 -2.62 4.86 3.54
N TRP A 145 -3.63 4.10 3.85
CA TRP A 145 -3.55 3.00 4.82
C TRP A 145 -2.85 1.76 4.28
N GLY A 146 -2.81 1.59 2.93
CA GLY A 146 -2.49 0.30 2.35
C GLY A 146 -3.51 -0.73 2.85
N ASP A 147 -3.04 -1.83 3.39
CA ASP A 147 -3.81 -3.00 3.79
C ASP A 147 -4.08 -3.09 5.31
N VAL A 148 -4.36 -1.96 5.92
CA VAL A 148 -4.89 -1.93 7.31
C VAL A 148 -6.27 -2.58 7.37
N ILE A 149 -7.10 -2.38 6.34
CA ILE A 149 -8.46 -2.94 6.20
C ILE A 149 -8.58 -3.63 4.85
N HIS A 150 -9.09 -4.87 4.85
CA HIS A 150 -9.46 -5.63 3.64
C HIS A 150 -10.97 -5.80 3.50
N GLY A 151 -11.69 -5.96 4.61
CA GLY A 151 -13.14 -6.14 4.64
C GLY A 151 -13.81 -5.10 5.53
N ASP A 152 -14.35 -4.05 4.93
CA ASP A 152 -14.99 -2.94 5.63
C ASP A 152 -16.21 -3.38 6.46
N TYR A 153 -17.01 -4.33 5.96
CA TYR A 153 -18.18 -4.87 6.68
C TYR A 153 -17.84 -5.69 7.94
N VAL A 154 -16.59 -6.07 8.13
CA VAL A 154 -16.18 -6.93 9.26
C VAL A 154 -15.16 -6.23 10.13
N GLN A 155 -14.07 -5.72 9.54
CA GLN A 155 -12.89 -5.32 10.30
C GLN A 155 -13.02 -3.96 11.01
N PHE A 156 -14.06 -3.18 10.72
CA PHE A 156 -14.41 -2.00 11.53
C PHE A 156 -15.12 -2.38 12.83
N ASP A 157 -15.93 -3.44 12.80
CA ASP A 157 -16.65 -3.96 13.97
C ASP A 157 -15.81 -4.97 14.75
N GLU A 158 -15.06 -5.80 14.04
CA GLU A 158 -14.23 -6.87 14.61
C GLU A 158 -12.76 -6.70 14.14
N PRO A 159 -12.02 -5.75 14.69
CA PRO A 159 -10.66 -5.43 14.23
C PRO A 159 -9.64 -6.57 14.44
N ASP A 160 -9.97 -7.57 15.25
CA ASP A 160 -9.14 -8.74 15.48
C ASP A 160 -9.20 -9.79 14.36
N VAL A 161 -10.19 -9.68 13.47
CA VAL A 161 -10.30 -10.58 12.30
C VAL A 161 -9.18 -10.29 11.31
N PHE A 162 -8.37 -11.30 11.02
CA PHE A 162 -7.29 -11.24 10.04
C PHE A 162 -7.58 -12.11 8.82
N VAL A 163 -6.91 -11.85 7.73
CA VAL A 163 -7.06 -12.58 6.45
C VAL A 163 -5.88 -13.52 6.24
N THR A 164 -6.04 -14.47 5.31
CA THR A 164 -5.00 -15.48 5.03
C THR A 164 -3.72 -14.92 4.43
N PHE A 165 -3.77 -13.68 3.94
CA PHE A 165 -2.62 -12.96 3.37
C PHE A 165 -1.79 -12.25 4.44
N ASP A 166 -2.30 -12.13 5.69
CA ASP A 166 -1.56 -11.51 6.78
C ASP A 166 -0.42 -12.42 7.25
N VAL A 167 0.80 -11.90 7.24
CA VAL A 167 2.00 -12.66 7.68
C VAL A 167 1.98 -12.94 9.18
N ASP A 168 1.46 -11.99 9.97
CA ASP A 168 1.28 -12.10 11.42
C ASP A 168 -0.09 -11.55 11.83
N GLY A 169 -1.06 -12.44 11.97
CA GLY A 169 -2.45 -12.07 12.31
C GLY A 169 -2.58 -11.36 13.65
N LYS A 170 -1.73 -11.68 14.65
CA LYS A 170 -1.76 -10.99 15.94
C LYS A 170 -1.21 -9.58 15.84
N ALA A 171 -0.13 -9.39 15.10
CA ALA A 171 0.47 -8.07 14.90
C ALA A 171 -0.46 -7.17 14.07
N VAL A 172 -1.09 -7.70 13.00
CA VAL A 172 -2.01 -6.91 12.16
C VAL A 172 -3.26 -6.47 12.93
N ALA A 173 -3.81 -7.31 13.81
CA ALA A 173 -4.94 -6.94 14.65
C ALA A 173 -4.59 -5.75 15.57
N ALA A 174 -3.44 -5.81 16.24
CA ALA A 174 -2.95 -4.70 17.08
C ALA A 174 -2.68 -3.43 16.28
N THR A 175 -2.09 -3.56 15.09
CA THR A 175 -1.85 -2.46 14.15
C THR A 175 -3.17 -1.81 13.71
N ARG A 176 -4.16 -2.63 13.34
CA ARG A 176 -5.49 -2.15 12.92
C ARG A 176 -6.21 -1.40 14.02
N ALA A 177 -6.25 -1.96 15.23
CA ALA A 177 -6.86 -1.31 16.38
C ALA A 177 -6.24 0.08 16.64
N THR A 178 -4.90 0.18 16.54
CA THR A 178 -4.19 1.45 16.68
C THR A 178 -4.55 2.43 15.55
N ALA A 179 -4.55 1.98 14.29
CA ALA A 179 -4.84 2.81 13.13
C ALA A 179 -6.28 3.36 13.15
N LEU A 180 -7.25 2.54 13.55
CA LEU A 180 -8.65 2.94 13.71
C LEU A 180 -8.80 4.00 14.80
N ALA A 181 -8.18 3.80 15.96
CA ALA A 181 -8.21 4.77 17.06
C ALA A 181 -7.59 6.11 16.65
N GLU A 182 -6.39 6.07 16.06
CA GLU A 182 -5.68 7.27 15.60
C GLU A 182 -6.47 8.05 14.56
N ALA A 183 -7.12 7.36 13.62
CA ALA A 183 -7.92 8.02 12.57
C ALA A 183 -9.18 8.66 13.13
N ALA A 184 -9.88 7.97 14.04
CA ALA A 184 -11.09 8.49 14.67
C ALA A 184 -10.78 9.68 15.59
N ASP A 185 -9.75 9.59 16.42
CA ASP A 185 -9.38 10.65 17.37
C ASP A 185 -8.75 11.85 16.63
N GLY A 186 -7.92 11.58 15.62
CA GLY A 186 -7.26 12.61 14.80
C GLY A 186 -8.14 13.25 13.74
N ARG A 187 -9.30 12.67 13.43
CA ARG A 187 -10.28 13.17 12.44
C ARG A 187 -9.68 13.50 11.07
N TYR A 188 -8.59 12.84 10.70
CA TYR A 188 -7.97 13.01 9.39
C TYR A 188 -8.61 12.10 8.34
N LEU A 189 -8.38 12.41 7.08
CA LEU A 189 -8.81 11.58 5.96
C LEU A 189 -7.92 10.34 5.85
N VAL A 190 -8.54 9.21 5.56
CA VAL A 190 -7.87 7.97 5.21
C VAL A 190 -8.20 7.57 3.78
N ALA A 191 -7.25 6.92 3.11
CA ALA A 191 -7.45 6.25 1.83
C ALA A 191 -7.05 4.80 1.99
N GLY A 192 -7.97 3.87 1.78
CA GLY A 192 -7.74 2.43 1.92
C GLY A 192 -7.83 1.72 0.57
N ALA A 193 -6.88 0.84 0.29
CA ALA A 193 -6.78 0.14 -0.99
C ALA A 193 -7.97 -0.78 -1.26
N HIS A 194 -8.49 -1.44 -0.22
CA HIS A 194 -9.61 -2.39 -0.30
C HIS A 194 -10.94 -1.80 0.16
N LEU A 195 -11.02 -0.50 0.39
CA LEU A 195 -12.29 0.17 0.68
C LEU A 195 -13.09 0.44 -0.61
N PRO A 196 -14.43 0.39 -0.55
CA PRO A 196 -15.28 0.75 -1.68
C PRO A 196 -14.98 2.15 -2.22
N PHE A 197 -15.13 2.33 -3.54
CA PHE A 197 -14.96 3.65 -4.17
C PHE A 197 -15.80 4.72 -3.45
N PRO A 198 -15.24 5.91 -3.18
CA PRO A 198 -13.93 6.42 -3.62
C PRO A 198 -12.72 5.93 -2.80
N GLY A 199 -12.91 5.07 -1.80
CA GLY A 199 -11.86 4.55 -0.93
C GLY A 199 -11.26 5.60 0.01
N ILE A 200 -11.80 6.82 0.01
CA ILE A 200 -11.35 7.95 0.83
C ILE A 200 -12.49 8.36 1.76
N GLY A 201 -12.18 8.64 3.02
CA GLY A 201 -13.18 9.06 4.01
C GLY A 201 -12.58 9.28 5.38
N HIS A 202 -13.47 9.40 6.36
CA HIS A 202 -13.12 9.50 7.78
C HIS A 202 -13.47 8.22 8.52
N VAL A 203 -12.80 7.99 9.65
CA VAL A 203 -13.20 6.99 10.63
C VAL A 203 -13.95 7.69 11.74
N ALA A 204 -15.17 7.26 12.01
CA ALA A 204 -15.94 7.70 13.16
C ALA A 204 -15.95 6.61 14.24
N ARG A 205 -15.86 7.03 15.51
CA ARG A 205 -16.09 6.14 16.66
C ARG A 205 -17.59 6.02 16.88
N ASP A 206 -18.09 4.80 17.00
CA ASP A 206 -19.47 4.48 17.34
C ASP A 206 -19.49 3.56 18.56
N SER A 207 -19.62 4.16 19.74
CA SER A 207 -19.49 3.48 21.03
C SER A 207 -18.11 2.81 21.17
N THR A 208 -18.06 1.47 21.13
CA THR A 208 -16.83 0.67 21.19
C THR A 208 -16.32 0.27 19.79
N LEU A 209 -17.09 0.56 18.75
CA LEU A 209 -16.83 0.16 17.38
C LEU A 209 -16.36 1.35 16.55
N TYR A 210 -15.99 1.07 15.30
CA TYR A 210 -15.62 2.09 14.35
C TYR A 210 -16.49 1.98 13.09
N ARG A 211 -16.59 3.07 12.35
CA ARG A 211 -17.31 3.13 11.09
C ARG A 211 -16.54 3.96 10.09
N PHE A 212 -16.44 3.47 8.87
CA PHE A 212 -15.97 4.26 7.75
C PHE A 212 -17.07 5.19 7.25
N VAL A 213 -16.74 6.48 7.12
CA VAL A 213 -17.63 7.50 6.57
C VAL A 213 -17.01 7.99 5.26
N PRO A 214 -17.48 7.49 4.11
CA PRO A 214 -16.91 7.84 2.82
C PRO A 214 -16.98 9.36 2.58
N TRP A 215 -15.97 9.89 1.91
CA TRP A 215 -16.04 11.25 1.39
C TRP A 215 -17.12 11.32 0.30
N ASN A 216 -18.04 12.25 0.42
CA ASN A 216 -19.08 12.43 -0.59
C ASN A 216 -18.44 12.92 -1.89
N TYR A 217 -18.53 12.08 -2.91
CA TYR A 217 -18.21 12.47 -4.27
C TYR A 217 -19.44 13.26 -4.80
N VAL A 218 -19.27 14.57 -4.95
CA VAL A 218 -20.24 15.43 -5.64
C VAL A 218 -19.63 15.81 -6.99
N GLU A 219 -20.38 15.53 -8.05
CA GLU A 219 -20.06 15.98 -9.40
C GLU A 219 -20.14 17.50 -9.52
#